data_6e15153826deeddaaa3eab7fca7de25e
#
_entry.id   6e15153826deeddaaa3eab7fca7de25e
#
_cell.length_a   1.000
_cell.length_b   1.000
_cell.length_c   1.000
_cell.angle_alpha   90.00
_cell.angle_beta   90.00
_cell.angle_gamma   90.00
#
_symmetry.space_group_name_H-M   'P 1'
#
loop_
_entity.id
_entity.type
_entity.pdbx_description
1 polymer ?
#
loop_
_entity_poly.entity_id
_entity_poly.type
_entity_poly.pdbx_seq_one_letter_code
_entity_poly.pdbx_strand_id
1 'polypeptide(L)'
;MRKQTKLVAVLSTAALLAIGASMTSFAAQGWAEEDGTWVYYDRNGERVTDKWAKSGNNWYYLDSDGEMAIDTLIDDGDNYYYVDINGVMASNQWVAIENEDAGEDNEPENYWYYFQANGKALTQGDNDKVSLKTVNGKKYAFDDEGRMLFGWVDEDSAERVDDTDGDGFKEGTYYFGGEDDGAMTVGWLQLDVTYDEATNDDYKYTAPVFNDDEDQTRWFYFKSNGKKIYSENADETKDKTINGKKYAFDQYGACLLYTSDAAD
;
A
#
# COMPACT_ATOMS: atom_id res chain seq x y z
N MET A 1 -20.63 -4.36 16.55
CA MET A 1 -20.16 -3.15 15.84
C MET A 1 -19.51 -2.19 16.83
N ARG A 2 -18.19 -2.20 16.90
CA ARG A 2 -17.42 -1.18 17.65
C ARG A 2 -16.75 -0.30 16.60
N LYS A 3 -17.27 0.90 16.44
CA LYS A 3 -16.61 1.96 15.66
C LYS A 3 -15.25 2.23 16.29
N GLN A 4 -14.18 1.86 15.62
CA GLN A 4 -12.84 2.31 16.00
C GLN A 4 -12.71 3.75 15.50
N THR A 5 -12.58 4.66 16.44
CA THR A 5 -12.33 6.07 16.18
C THR A 5 -10.93 6.21 15.61
N LYS A 6 -10.85 6.64 14.35
CA LYS A 6 -9.58 7.00 13.71
C LYS A 6 -8.93 8.10 14.53
N LEU A 7 -7.80 7.82 15.17
CA LEU A 7 -6.94 8.84 15.78
C LEU A 7 -6.02 9.35 14.66
N VAL A 8 -6.50 10.35 13.96
CA VAL A 8 -5.61 11.22 13.21
C VAL A 8 -4.83 12.01 14.25
N ALA A 9 -3.61 11.57 14.53
CA ALA A 9 -2.70 12.33 15.39
C ALA A 9 -2.16 13.51 14.57
N VAL A 10 -2.93 14.58 14.50
CA VAL A 10 -2.42 15.88 14.12
C VAL A 10 -1.55 16.37 15.25
N LEU A 11 -0.28 16.01 15.25
CA LEU A 11 0.73 16.66 16.08
C LEU A 11 1.14 17.96 15.37
N SER A 12 0.32 18.98 15.56
CA SER A 12 0.68 20.34 15.21
C SER A 12 1.73 20.85 16.20
N THR A 13 2.99 20.62 15.92
CA THR A 13 4.05 21.48 16.44
C THR A 13 4.30 22.54 15.37
N ALA A 14 3.52 23.60 15.44
CA ALA A 14 3.82 24.83 14.73
C ALA A 14 5.18 25.34 15.23
N ALA A 15 6.26 25.00 14.53
CA ALA A 15 7.51 25.73 14.62
C ALA A 15 7.29 27.05 13.88
N LEU A 16 6.71 28.01 14.55
CA LEU A 16 6.66 29.38 14.07
C LEU A 16 8.11 29.84 13.84
N LEU A 17 8.50 29.88 12.57
CA LEU A 17 9.67 30.62 12.14
C LEU A 17 9.36 32.11 12.30
N ALA A 18 9.54 32.63 13.52
CA ALA A 18 9.48 34.07 13.76
C ALA A 18 10.75 34.70 13.19
N ILE A 19 10.75 35.02 11.88
CA ILE A 19 11.74 35.89 11.30
C ILE A 19 11.05 37.22 11.04
N GLY A 20 11.31 38.19 11.93
CA GLY A 20 10.87 39.57 11.73
C GLY A 20 11.56 40.18 10.51
N ALA A 21 10.80 40.40 9.44
CA ALA A 21 11.29 41.04 8.24
C ALA A 21 11.21 42.56 8.38
N SER A 22 12.37 43.24 8.37
CA SER A 22 12.45 44.62 7.94
C SER A 22 13.03 44.64 6.52
N MET A 23 12.23 45.05 5.58
CA MET A 23 12.60 45.21 4.18
C MET A 23 13.63 46.28 4.00
N THR A 24 14.85 45.94 3.59
CA THR A 24 15.73 46.83 2.83
C THR A 24 16.45 45.99 1.76
N SER A 25 16.32 46.42 0.53
CA SER A 25 16.76 45.85 -0.71
C SER A 25 18.22 45.36 -0.70
N PHE A 26 18.42 44.11 -0.44
CA PHE A 26 19.47 43.23 -0.94
C PHE A 26 18.86 41.84 -0.79
N ALA A 27 18.87 41.05 -1.84
CA ALA A 27 18.38 39.69 -1.77
C ALA A 27 19.11 38.94 -0.64
N ALA A 28 18.49 38.91 0.54
CA ALA A 28 19.05 38.19 1.68
C ALA A 28 18.93 36.69 1.40
N GLN A 29 20.07 36.01 1.45
CA GLN A 29 20.07 34.55 1.40
C GLN A 29 19.14 33.99 2.50
N GLY A 30 18.29 33.03 2.15
CA GLY A 30 17.44 32.32 3.11
C GLY A 30 15.95 32.40 2.78
N TRP A 31 15.15 32.05 3.77
CA TRP A 31 13.70 32.04 3.67
C TRP A 31 13.11 33.46 3.72
N ALA A 32 12.14 33.69 2.86
CA ALA A 32 11.33 34.93 2.83
C ALA A 32 9.84 34.53 2.62
N GLU A 33 8.94 35.37 3.12
CA GLU A 33 7.51 35.24 2.85
C GLU A 33 7.13 36.30 1.80
N GLU A 34 6.54 35.85 0.70
CA GLU A 34 6.11 36.67 -0.41
C GLU A 34 4.67 36.26 -0.81
N ASP A 35 3.78 37.23 -0.88
CA ASP A 35 2.38 37.04 -1.26
C ASP A 35 1.63 35.90 -0.50
N GLY A 36 2.09 35.60 0.73
CA GLY A 36 1.49 34.57 1.58
C GLY A 36 2.09 33.16 1.40
N THR A 37 3.12 33.04 0.56
CA THR A 37 3.89 31.79 0.38
C THR A 37 5.34 31.97 0.85
N TRP A 38 5.95 30.84 1.24
CA TRP A 38 7.37 30.83 1.58
C TRP A 38 8.22 30.52 0.35
N VAL A 39 9.30 31.32 0.17
CA VAL A 39 10.29 31.16 -0.89
C VAL A 39 11.69 31.10 -0.28
N TYR A 40 12.65 30.58 -1.02
CA TYR A 40 14.03 30.49 -0.58
C TYR A 40 14.98 31.12 -1.59
N TYR A 41 15.87 32.01 -1.14
CA TYR A 41 16.91 32.64 -1.94
C TYR A 41 18.27 32.00 -1.66
N ASP A 42 19.00 31.68 -2.72
CA ASP A 42 20.36 31.16 -2.64
C ASP A 42 21.40 32.27 -2.25
N ARG A 43 22.67 31.90 -2.25
CA ARG A 43 23.77 32.82 -1.91
C ARG A 43 23.96 33.93 -2.91
N ASN A 44 23.46 33.78 -4.13
CA ASN A 44 23.52 34.78 -5.18
C ASN A 44 22.31 35.72 -5.14
N GLY A 45 21.34 35.44 -4.28
CA GLY A 45 20.08 36.15 -4.22
C GLY A 45 19.11 35.72 -5.32
N GLU A 46 19.30 34.51 -5.89
CA GLU A 46 18.38 33.94 -6.87
C GLU A 46 17.36 33.06 -6.16
N ARG A 47 16.10 33.12 -6.60
CA ARG A 47 15.01 32.29 -6.09
C ARG A 47 15.28 30.82 -6.48
N VAL A 48 15.25 29.95 -5.50
CA VAL A 48 15.47 28.50 -5.69
C VAL A 48 14.18 27.86 -6.17
N THR A 49 14.25 27.03 -7.21
CA THR A 49 13.15 26.25 -7.78
C THR A 49 13.53 24.79 -7.91
N ASP A 50 12.55 23.90 -7.88
CA ASP A 50 12.70 22.45 -8.05
C ASP A 50 13.79 21.84 -7.17
N LYS A 51 13.84 22.23 -5.90
CA LYS A 51 14.91 21.82 -4.99
C LYS A 51 14.48 21.73 -3.54
N TRP A 52 15.15 20.82 -2.85
CA TRP A 52 15.09 20.69 -1.41
C TRP A 52 15.94 21.77 -0.71
N ALA A 53 15.34 22.43 0.27
CA ALA A 53 16.00 23.37 1.16
C ALA A 53 15.87 22.94 2.61
N LYS A 54 16.95 23.08 3.39
CA LYS A 54 16.97 22.70 4.79
C LYS A 54 16.83 23.92 5.70
N SER A 55 15.94 23.82 6.69
CA SER A 55 15.85 24.78 7.78
C SER A 55 15.81 24.06 9.12
N GLY A 56 16.79 24.31 9.98
CA GLY A 56 16.95 23.55 11.21
C GLY A 56 17.14 22.05 10.94
N ASN A 57 16.24 21.24 11.48
CA ASN A 57 16.25 19.78 11.26
C ASN A 57 15.32 19.32 10.14
N ASN A 58 14.54 20.22 9.57
CA ASN A 58 13.50 19.90 8.61
C ASN A 58 13.96 20.18 7.17
N TRP A 59 13.42 19.41 6.24
CA TRP A 59 13.56 19.61 4.81
C TRP A 59 12.24 20.12 4.23
N TYR A 60 12.34 21.02 3.26
CA TYR A 60 11.24 21.65 2.56
C TYR A 60 11.53 21.60 1.07
N TYR A 61 10.51 21.47 0.25
CA TYR A 61 10.67 21.49 -1.21
C TYR A 61 10.18 22.81 -1.78
N LEU A 62 10.95 23.40 -2.69
CA LEU A 62 10.56 24.54 -3.49
C LEU A 62 10.16 24.02 -4.85
N ASP A 63 8.94 24.31 -5.29
CA ASP A 63 8.40 23.89 -6.58
C ASP A 63 9.00 24.66 -7.76
N SER A 64 8.44 24.47 -8.96
CA SER A 64 8.90 25.13 -10.19
C SER A 64 8.74 26.64 -10.17
N ASP A 65 7.79 27.16 -9.40
CA ASP A 65 7.58 28.59 -9.20
C ASP A 65 8.44 29.15 -8.05
N GLY A 66 9.17 28.27 -7.36
CA GLY A 66 10.01 28.56 -6.21
C GLY A 66 9.22 28.78 -4.93
N GLU A 67 7.98 28.35 -4.89
CA GLU A 67 7.14 28.38 -3.70
C GLU A 67 7.33 27.11 -2.87
N MET A 68 7.22 27.23 -1.55
CA MET A 68 7.32 26.09 -0.66
C MET A 68 6.09 25.19 -0.85
N ALA A 69 6.32 23.96 -1.31
CA ALA A 69 5.28 22.97 -1.44
C ALA A 69 4.72 22.57 -0.06
N ILE A 70 3.41 22.38 0.02
CA ILE A 70 2.69 21.96 1.22
C ILE A 70 1.67 20.88 0.86
N ASP A 71 1.46 19.91 1.78
CA ASP A 71 0.43 18.87 1.69
C ASP A 71 0.40 18.19 0.31
N THR A 72 1.57 17.76 -0.17
CA THR A 72 1.68 17.20 -1.52
C THR A 72 2.77 16.15 -1.65
N LEU A 73 2.57 15.22 -2.58
CA LEU A 73 3.56 14.25 -3.02
C LEU A 73 4.54 14.93 -3.98
N ILE A 74 5.83 14.72 -3.77
CA ILE A 74 6.91 15.25 -4.61
C ILE A 74 7.53 14.06 -5.35
N ASP A 75 7.46 14.08 -6.67
CA ASP A 75 8.19 13.20 -7.56
C ASP A 75 9.49 13.92 -7.99
N ASP A 76 10.66 13.38 -7.67
CA ASP A 76 11.96 13.91 -8.10
C ASP A 76 12.62 13.04 -9.19
N GLY A 77 11.82 12.25 -9.90
CA GLY A 77 12.18 11.43 -11.05
C GLY A 77 12.50 9.98 -10.71
N ASP A 78 13.17 9.71 -9.59
CA ASP A 78 13.51 8.35 -9.15
C ASP A 78 12.88 7.99 -7.78
N ASN A 79 12.33 8.98 -7.09
CA ASN A 79 11.87 8.79 -5.71
C ASN A 79 10.68 9.68 -5.40
N TYR A 80 9.79 9.16 -4.58
CA TYR A 80 8.66 9.90 -4.07
C TYR A 80 8.92 10.37 -2.64
N TYR A 81 8.52 11.60 -2.35
CA TYR A 81 8.57 12.23 -1.03
C TYR A 81 7.22 12.87 -0.74
N TYR A 82 6.96 13.18 0.50
CA TYR A 82 5.78 13.94 0.88
C TYR A 82 6.17 15.07 1.81
N VAL A 83 5.56 16.22 1.61
CA VAL A 83 5.63 17.35 2.54
C VAL A 83 4.26 17.59 3.16
N ASP A 84 4.22 17.76 4.47
CA ASP A 84 2.98 17.98 5.20
C ASP A 84 2.40 19.40 4.99
N ILE A 85 1.29 19.69 5.65
CA ILE A 85 0.61 21.00 5.59
C ILE A 85 1.51 22.18 6.05
N ASN A 86 2.61 21.90 6.74
CA ASN A 86 3.62 22.89 7.14
C ASN A 86 4.83 22.87 6.19
N GLY A 87 4.78 22.14 5.10
CA GLY A 87 5.85 21.95 4.14
C GLY A 87 6.99 21.05 4.61
N VAL A 88 6.85 20.39 5.78
CA VAL A 88 7.91 19.55 6.34
C VAL A 88 7.91 18.16 5.69
N MET A 89 9.08 17.74 5.20
CA MET A 89 9.26 16.42 4.62
C MET A 89 8.94 15.29 5.61
N ALA A 90 8.05 14.40 5.23
CA ALA A 90 7.70 13.21 5.99
C ALA A 90 8.89 12.24 6.12
N SER A 91 9.06 11.64 7.30
CA SER A 91 10.09 10.61 7.51
C SER A 91 9.70 9.65 8.64
N ASN A 92 10.04 8.35 8.47
CA ASN A 92 9.69 7.26 9.38
C ASN A 92 8.20 7.19 9.73
N GLN A 93 7.32 7.42 8.75
CA GLN A 93 5.87 7.45 9.00
C GLN A 93 5.07 6.98 7.81
N TRP A 94 3.85 6.53 8.10
CA TRP A 94 2.80 6.31 7.13
C TRP A 94 2.08 7.62 6.84
N VAL A 95 1.73 7.82 5.57
CA VAL A 95 0.88 8.93 5.12
C VAL A 95 -0.21 8.36 4.22
N ALA A 96 -1.45 8.76 4.49
CA ALA A 96 -2.59 8.51 3.62
C ALA A 96 -2.79 9.74 2.74
N ILE A 97 -2.81 9.57 1.45
CA ILE A 97 -3.06 10.61 0.46
C ILE A 97 -4.40 10.30 -0.20
N GLU A 98 -5.29 11.27 -0.22
CA GLU A 98 -6.62 11.14 -0.83
C GLU A 98 -6.48 10.72 -2.29
N ASN A 99 -7.27 9.71 -2.68
CA ASN A 99 -7.33 9.25 -4.06
C ASN A 99 -8.40 10.04 -4.81
N GLU A 100 -8.02 10.70 -5.90
CA GLU A 100 -8.95 11.49 -6.72
C GLU A 100 -10.01 10.61 -7.40
N ASP A 101 -9.69 9.32 -7.63
CA ASP A 101 -10.57 8.33 -8.26
C ASP A 101 -11.38 7.54 -7.21
N ALA A 102 -11.37 7.96 -5.93
CA ALA A 102 -12.10 7.32 -4.85
C ALA A 102 -13.60 7.23 -5.17
N GLY A 103 -14.12 6.01 -5.09
CA GLY A 103 -15.52 5.70 -5.43
C GLY A 103 -15.70 5.10 -6.83
N GLU A 104 -14.65 4.99 -7.62
CA GLU A 104 -14.61 4.09 -8.76
C GLU A 104 -14.39 2.64 -8.29
N ASP A 105 -14.77 1.68 -9.13
CA ASP A 105 -14.65 0.27 -8.82
C ASP A 105 -13.17 -0.10 -8.55
N ASN A 106 -12.95 -0.86 -7.49
CA ASN A 106 -11.63 -1.32 -7.03
C ASN A 106 -10.64 -0.23 -6.59
N GLU A 107 -11.06 1.04 -6.50
CA GLU A 107 -10.22 2.14 -6.06
C GLU A 107 -10.41 2.43 -4.55
N PRO A 108 -9.32 2.59 -3.77
CA PRO A 108 -9.40 2.91 -2.34
C PRO A 108 -9.75 4.37 -2.10
N GLU A 109 -10.25 4.70 -0.91
CA GLU A 109 -10.44 6.10 -0.50
C GLU A 109 -9.12 6.87 -0.42
N ASN A 110 -8.03 6.19 -0.03
CA ASN A 110 -6.72 6.78 0.12
C ASN A 110 -5.63 5.82 -0.35
N TYR A 111 -4.60 6.33 -0.97
CA TYR A 111 -3.36 5.61 -1.15
C TYR A 111 -2.46 5.78 0.07
N TRP A 112 -1.94 4.67 0.61
CA TRP A 112 -1.02 4.68 1.73
C TRP A 112 0.42 4.58 1.27
N TYR A 113 1.26 5.46 1.79
CA TYR A 113 2.71 5.48 1.57
C TYR A 113 3.46 5.32 2.87
N TYR A 114 4.63 4.68 2.82
CA TYR A 114 5.56 4.70 3.95
C TYR A 114 6.84 5.42 3.58
N PHE A 115 7.10 6.54 4.25
CA PHE A 115 8.32 7.31 4.07
C PHE A 115 9.39 6.89 5.04
N GLN A 116 10.57 6.53 4.52
CA GLN A 116 11.72 6.06 5.27
C GLN A 116 12.39 7.22 6.03
N ALA A 117 13.44 6.92 6.83
CA ALA A 117 14.21 7.93 7.59
C ALA A 117 14.82 9.04 6.70
N ASN A 118 15.11 8.73 5.45
CA ASN A 118 15.66 9.67 4.47
C ASN A 118 14.58 10.43 3.70
N GLY A 119 13.31 10.24 4.03
CA GLY A 119 12.16 10.85 3.38
C GLY A 119 11.66 10.15 2.13
N LYS A 120 12.38 9.15 1.59
CA LYS A 120 11.95 8.43 0.38
C LYS A 120 10.81 7.46 0.70
N ALA A 121 9.81 7.41 -0.15
CA ALA A 121 8.80 6.37 -0.10
C ALA A 121 9.43 4.99 -0.31
N LEU A 122 8.83 3.96 0.29
CA LEU A 122 9.07 2.58 -0.11
C LEU A 122 8.35 2.32 -1.42
N THR A 123 9.03 1.69 -2.36
CA THR A 123 8.49 1.28 -3.66
C THR A 123 8.78 -0.20 -3.90
N GLN A 124 8.21 -0.77 -4.94
CA GLN A 124 8.53 -2.12 -5.41
C GLN A 124 10.05 -2.25 -5.69
N GLY A 125 10.67 -1.25 -6.29
CA GLY A 125 12.04 -1.25 -6.80
C GLY A 125 12.09 -1.78 -8.23
N ASP A 126 13.29 -2.16 -8.68
CA ASP A 126 13.57 -2.54 -10.09
C ASP A 126 13.09 -3.95 -10.48
N ASN A 127 12.25 -4.59 -9.68
CA ASN A 127 11.76 -5.95 -9.94
C ASN A 127 10.32 -5.93 -10.44
N ASP A 128 10.02 -6.74 -11.44
CA ASP A 128 8.64 -6.94 -11.91
C ASP A 128 7.80 -7.79 -10.94
N LYS A 129 8.40 -8.34 -9.86
CA LYS A 129 7.74 -9.22 -8.90
C LYS A 129 7.55 -8.54 -7.56
N VAL A 130 6.57 -9.04 -6.78
CA VAL A 130 6.32 -8.59 -5.42
C VAL A 130 7.60 -8.55 -4.59
N SER A 131 7.92 -7.37 -4.09
CA SER A 131 9.08 -7.08 -3.22
C SER A 131 8.62 -6.75 -1.80
N LEU A 132 8.76 -7.71 -0.88
CA LEU A 132 8.32 -7.54 0.50
C LEU A 132 9.23 -6.59 1.27
N LYS A 133 8.65 -5.54 1.83
CA LYS A 133 9.31 -4.57 2.71
C LYS A 133 8.86 -4.80 4.15
N THR A 134 9.76 -4.62 5.12
CA THR A 134 9.42 -4.76 6.54
C THR A 134 9.30 -3.39 7.18
N VAL A 135 8.12 -3.10 7.71
CA VAL A 135 7.83 -1.87 8.46
C VAL A 135 7.28 -2.28 9.82
N ASN A 136 7.94 -1.84 10.90
CA ASN A 136 7.53 -2.12 12.28
C ASN A 136 7.22 -3.61 12.56
N GLY A 137 8.00 -4.51 11.95
CA GLY A 137 7.89 -5.97 12.17
C GLY A 137 6.81 -6.67 11.33
N LYS A 138 5.98 -5.95 10.60
CA LYS A 138 5.05 -6.50 9.60
C LYS A 138 5.64 -6.38 8.21
N LYS A 139 5.20 -7.23 7.28
CA LYS A 139 5.60 -7.18 5.86
C LYS A 139 4.51 -6.53 5.03
N TYR A 140 4.92 -5.72 4.08
CA TYR A 140 4.08 -4.99 3.14
C TYR A 140 4.67 -5.10 1.74
N ALA A 141 3.86 -4.82 0.74
CA ALA A 141 4.30 -4.59 -0.62
C ALA A 141 3.82 -3.22 -1.10
N PHE A 142 4.52 -2.67 -2.06
CA PHE A 142 4.24 -1.37 -2.66
C PHE A 142 4.38 -1.51 -4.17
N ASP A 143 3.65 -0.69 -4.91
CA ASP A 143 3.85 -0.56 -6.34
C ASP A 143 5.09 0.29 -6.68
N ASP A 144 5.30 0.57 -7.95
CA ASP A 144 6.41 1.38 -8.44
C ASP A 144 6.27 2.88 -8.08
N GLU A 145 5.04 3.36 -7.89
CA GLU A 145 4.75 4.72 -7.41
C GLU A 145 4.80 4.86 -5.89
N GLY A 146 4.99 3.76 -5.16
CA GLY A 146 5.09 3.73 -3.70
C GLY A 146 3.75 3.60 -2.98
N ARG A 147 2.65 3.30 -3.68
CA ARG A 147 1.35 3.02 -3.06
C ARG A 147 1.37 1.64 -2.43
N MET A 148 0.91 1.53 -1.19
CA MET A 148 0.82 0.27 -0.47
C MET A 148 -0.21 -0.65 -1.14
N LEU A 149 0.19 -1.86 -1.47
CA LEU A 149 -0.70 -2.89 -2.01
C LEU A 149 -1.56 -3.49 -0.89
N PHE A 150 -2.82 -3.78 -1.21
CA PHE A 150 -3.79 -4.44 -0.32
C PHE A 150 -4.68 -5.39 -1.12
N GLY A 151 -5.48 -6.23 -0.42
CA GLY A 151 -6.31 -7.23 -1.09
C GLY A 151 -5.48 -8.32 -1.77
N TRP A 152 -6.01 -8.85 -2.84
CA TRP A 152 -5.32 -9.82 -3.68
C TRP A 152 -4.25 -9.18 -4.55
N VAL A 153 -3.09 -9.82 -4.60
CA VAL A 153 -1.93 -9.33 -5.39
C VAL A 153 -1.32 -10.49 -6.16
N ASP A 154 -1.08 -10.26 -7.44
CA ASP A 154 -0.33 -11.19 -8.29
C ASP A 154 1.17 -11.08 -8.01
N GLU A 155 1.84 -12.23 -7.90
CA GLU A 155 3.28 -12.29 -7.63
C GLU A 155 4.12 -11.75 -8.78
N ASP A 156 3.71 -12.04 -10.01
CA ASP A 156 4.54 -11.86 -11.20
C ASP A 156 4.45 -10.44 -11.78
N SER A 157 3.33 -9.74 -11.57
CA SER A 157 3.16 -8.32 -11.94
C SER A 157 3.42 -7.37 -10.78
N ALA A 158 3.33 -7.85 -9.53
CA ALA A 158 3.32 -7.04 -8.31
C ALA A 158 2.21 -5.97 -8.29
N GLU A 159 1.09 -6.27 -8.93
CA GLU A 159 -0.10 -5.42 -9.01
C GLU A 159 -1.23 -6.01 -8.16
N ARG A 160 -2.14 -5.14 -7.75
CA ARG A 160 -3.41 -5.57 -7.20
C ARG A 160 -4.22 -6.28 -8.27
N VAL A 161 -4.82 -7.40 -7.88
CA VAL A 161 -5.84 -8.06 -8.71
C VAL A 161 -7.15 -7.34 -8.49
N ASP A 162 -7.88 -7.09 -9.57
CA ASP A 162 -9.25 -6.60 -9.50
C ASP A 162 -10.12 -7.65 -8.78
N ASP A 163 -10.82 -7.22 -7.75
CA ASP A 163 -11.68 -8.05 -6.91
C ASP A 163 -13.09 -7.46 -6.78
N THR A 164 -13.47 -6.59 -7.72
CA THR A 164 -14.79 -5.95 -7.77
C THR A 164 -15.91 -6.98 -7.80
N ASP A 165 -15.72 -8.05 -8.57
CA ASP A 165 -16.66 -9.17 -8.67
C ASP A 165 -16.45 -10.25 -7.60
N GLY A 166 -15.49 -10.07 -6.66
CA GLY A 166 -15.21 -11.03 -5.58
C GLY A 166 -14.47 -12.29 -6.04
N ASP A 167 -13.82 -12.25 -7.21
CA ASP A 167 -13.14 -13.39 -7.82
C ASP A 167 -11.61 -13.26 -7.90
N GLY A 168 -11.03 -12.20 -7.36
CA GLY A 168 -9.59 -11.94 -7.33
C GLY A 168 -8.76 -13.06 -6.73
N PHE A 169 -9.39 -13.97 -5.94
CA PHE A 169 -8.74 -15.17 -5.42
C PHE A 169 -8.26 -16.14 -6.52
N LYS A 170 -8.82 -16.06 -7.72
CA LYS A 170 -8.41 -16.92 -8.85
C LYS A 170 -6.98 -16.65 -9.26
N GLU A 171 -6.59 -15.36 -9.35
CA GLU A 171 -5.29 -14.90 -9.83
C GLU A 171 -4.33 -14.54 -8.68
N GLY A 172 -4.84 -13.97 -7.59
CA GLY A 172 -4.02 -13.50 -6.48
C GLY A 172 -3.17 -14.59 -5.83
N THR A 173 -1.87 -14.33 -5.72
CA THR A 173 -0.90 -15.21 -5.04
C THR A 173 -0.71 -14.84 -3.58
N TYR A 174 -0.80 -13.55 -3.27
CA TYR A 174 -0.75 -12.96 -1.93
C TYR A 174 -2.08 -12.32 -1.56
N TYR A 175 -2.27 -12.15 -0.25
CA TYR A 175 -3.32 -11.30 0.28
C TYR A 175 -2.74 -10.35 1.32
N PHE A 176 -2.90 -9.05 1.08
CA PHE A 176 -2.36 -7.98 1.92
C PHE A 176 -3.50 -7.25 2.63
N GLY A 177 -4.13 -7.85 3.62
CA GLY A 177 -5.13 -7.18 4.45
C GLY A 177 -6.15 -6.31 3.69
N GLY A 178 -6.79 -5.39 4.39
CA GLY A 178 -7.66 -4.38 3.78
C GLY A 178 -6.90 -3.10 3.39
N GLU A 179 -7.58 -2.17 2.73
CA GLU A 179 -7.03 -0.91 2.22
C GLU A 179 -6.28 -0.06 3.26
N ASP A 180 -6.72 -0.09 4.52
CA ASP A 180 -6.11 0.65 5.65
C ASP A 180 -5.06 -0.17 6.43
N ASP A 181 -4.85 -1.48 6.15
CA ASP A 181 -3.88 -2.32 6.88
C ASP A 181 -2.72 -2.76 5.98
N GLY A 182 -2.98 -3.30 4.80
CA GLY A 182 -1.99 -3.72 3.80
C GLY A 182 -0.94 -4.72 4.30
N ALA A 183 -1.10 -5.28 5.49
CA ALA A 183 -0.13 -6.22 6.04
C ALA A 183 -0.25 -7.60 5.38
N MET A 184 0.89 -8.18 5.00
CA MET A 184 0.97 -9.51 4.39
C MET A 184 0.30 -10.57 5.28
N THR A 185 -0.65 -11.29 4.73
CA THR A 185 -1.34 -12.39 5.41
C THR A 185 -0.46 -13.65 5.48
N VAL A 186 -0.52 -14.33 6.63
CA VAL A 186 0.10 -15.64 6.87
C VAL A 186 -0.86 -16.53 7.66
N GLY A 187 -0.90 -17.79 7.34
CA GLY A 187 -1.80 -18.75 8.01
C GLY A 187 -3.18 -18.80 7.37
N TRP A 188 -4.18 -19.15 8.17
CA TRP A 188 -5.55 -19.27 7.71
C TRP A 188 -6.23 -17.92 7.59
N LEU A 189 -6.94 -17.73 6.47
CA LEU A 189 -7.81 -16.58 6.23
C LEU A 189 -9.11 -17.06 5.62
N GLN A 190 -10.21 -16.50 6.10
CA GLN A 190 -11.55 -16.70 5.55
C GLN A 190 -11.96 -15.43 4.81
N LEU A 191 -12.36 -15.57 3.56
CA LEU A 191 -12.78 -14.48 2.69
C LEU A 191 -14.15 -14.78 2.07
N ASP A 192 -14.90 -13.73 1.84
CA ASP A 192 -16.07 -13.76 0.99
C ASP A 192 -15.60 -13.70 -0.47
N VAL A 193 -16.14 -14.59 -1.29
CA VAL A 193 -15.75 -14.75 -2.69
C VAL A 193 -16.98 -15.04 -3.54
N THR A 194 -16.93 -14.66 -4.81
CA THR A 194 -17.91 -15.04 -5.83
C THR A 194 -17.23 -15.90 -6.89
N TYR A 195 -17.89 -16.92 -7.38
CA TYR A 195 -17.36 -17.82 -8.39
C TYR A 195 -18.45 -18.15 -9.43
N ASP A 196 -18.28 -17.62 -10.61
CA ASP A 196 -19.24 -17.70 -11.72
C ASP A 196 -19.11 -18.94 -12.61
N GLU A 197 -18.12 -19.78 -12.35
CA GLU A 197 -17.80 -20.99 -13.13
C GLU A 197 -17.89 -22.27 -12.27
N ALA A 198 -18.70 -22.28 -11.21
CA ALA A 198 -18.78 -23.40 -10.27
C ALA A 198 -19.22 -24.72 -10.93
N THR A 199 -19.94 -24.65 -12.03
CA THR A 199 -20.43 -25.81 -12.80
C THR A 199 -19.53 -26.18 -13.98
N ASN A 200 -18.38 -25.52 -14.14
CA ASN A 200 -17.47 -25.82 -15.25
C ASN A 200 -16.83 -27.21 -15.06
N ASP A 201 -17.10 -28.12 -16.00
CA ASP A 201 -16.61 -29.51 -15.97
C ASP A 201 -15.07 -29.60 -16.08
N ASP A 202 -14.40 -28.52 -16.51
CA ASP A 202 -12.94 -28.45 -16.58
C ASP A 202 -12.28 -28.37 -15.21
N TYR A 203 -13.05 -28.09 -14.14
CA TYR A 203 -12.55 -27.89 -12.77
C TYR A 203 -13.09 -28.96 -11.83
N LYS A 204 -12.60 -30.20 -11.96
CA LYS A 204 -13.04 -31.38 -11.26
C LYS A 204 -13.21 -31.24 -9.74
N TYR A 205 -12.33 -30.48 -9.09
CA TYR A 205 -12.34 -30.30 -7.63
C TYR A 205 -12.91 -28.95 -7.20
N THR A 206 -12.80 -27.93 -8.02
CA THR A 206 -13.26 -26.59 -7.71
C THR A 206 -14.78 -26.47 -7.82
N ALA A 207 -15.37 -26.92 -8.92
CA ALA A 207 -16.81 -26.80 -9.16
C ALA A 207 -17.70 -27.33 -8.03
N PRO A 208 -17.39 -28.49 -7.36
CA PRO A 208 -18.18 -28.94 -6.22
C PRO A 208 -18.00 -28.12 -4.93
N VAL A 209 -17.01 -27.24 -4.88
CA VAL A 209 -16.67 -26.43 -3.69
C VAL A 209 -17.41 -25.10 -3.68
N PHE A 210 -17.67 -24.55 -4.85
CA PHE A 210 -18.31 -23.25 -5.03
C PHE A 210 -19.77 -23.40 -5.48
N ASN A 211 -20.59 -22.46 -5.06
CA ASN A 211 -21.90 -22.24 -5.66
C ASN A 211 -21.72 -21.23 -6.81
N ASP A 212 -22.45 -21.45 -7.89
CA ASP A 212 -22.40 -20.61 -9.07
C ASP A 212 -23.08 -19.25 -8.82
N ASP A 213 -22.40 -18.16 -9.15
CA ASP A 213 -22.94 -16.78 -9.10
C ASP A 213 -23.49 -16.36 -7.72
N GLU A 214 -22.99 -16.91 -6.64
CA GLU A 214 -23.43 -16.59 -5.28
C GLU A 214 -22.25 -16.15 -4.41
N ASP A 215 -22.48 -15.13 -3.59
CA ASP A 215 -21.56 -14.76 -2.51
C ASP A 215 -21.38 -15.92 -1.54
N GLN A 216 -20.16 -16.28 -1.28
CA GLN A 216 -19.85 -17.43 -0.45
C GLN A 216 -18.54 -17.25 0.28
N THR A 217 -18.39 -17.85 1.45
CA THR A 217 -17.20 -17.75 2.27
C THR A 217 -16.31 -18.96 2.05
N ARG A 218 -15.02 -18.75 1.80
CA ARG A 218 -14.02 -19.80 1.61
C ARG A 218 -12.77 -19.56 2.46
N TRP A 219 -12.10 -20.67 2.82
CA TRP A 219 -10.86 -20.64 3.57
C TRP A 219 -9.68 -20.81 2.64
N PHE A 220 -8.68 -19.96 2.85
CA PHE A 220 -7.37 -20.00 2.18
C PHE A 220 -6.26 -20.16 3.23
N TYR A 221 -5.13 -20.71 2.82
CA TYR A 221 -3.95 -20.78 3.67
C TYR A 221 -2.73 -20.19 3.01
N PHE A 222 -2.10 -19.24 3.69
CA PHE A 222 -0.90 -18.54 3.24
C PHE A 222 0.32 -19.06 4.00
N LYS A 223 1.37 -19.43 3.27
CA LYS A 223 2.65 -19.89 3.82
C LYS A 223 3.35 -18.74 4.57
N SER A 224 4.41 -19.05 5.33
CA SER A 224 5.21 -18.05 6.05
C SER A 224 5.86 -16.98 5.15
N ASN A 225 5.99 -17.26 3.85
CA ASN A 225 6.43 -16.30 2.85
C ASN A 225 5.30 -15.47 2.24
N GLY A 226 4.06 -15.62 2.70
CA GLY A 226 2.87 -14.92 2.26
C GLY A 226 2.17 -15.54 1.05
N LYS A 227 2.75 -16.54 0.39
CA LYS A 227 2.14 -17.14 -0.80
C LYS A 227 1.02 -18.10 -0.45
N LYS A 228 -0.10 -17.99 -1.12
CA LYS A 228 -1.24 -18.91 -1.06
C LYS A 228 -0.81 -20.33 -1.41
N ILE A 229 -1.42 -21.33 -0.78
CA ILE A 229 -1.32 -22.73 -1.19
C ILE A 229 -2.43 -23.00 -2.19
N TYR A 230 -2.07 -23.55 -3.34
CA TYR A 230 -2.99 -23.96 -4.40
C TYR A 230 -2.42 -25.16 -5.15
N SER A 231 -3.25 -25.85 -5.94
CA SER A 231 -2.83 -26.89 -6.87
C SER A 231 -2.44 -26.25 -8.21
N GLU A 232 -1.33 -26.69 -8.77
CA GLU A 232 -0.88 -26.26 -10.11
C GLU A 232 -1.66 -26.98 -11.23
N ASN A 233 -2.47 -27.97 -10.87
CA ASN A 233 -3.25 -28.78 -11.80
C ASN A 233 -4.72 -28.77 -11.39
N ALA A 234 -5.59 -28.39 -12.33
CA ALA A 234 -7.04 -28.33 -12.11
C ALA A 234 -7.66 -29.70 -11.78
N ASP A 235 -7.07 -30.79 -12.28
CA ASP A 235 -7.53 -32.16 -12.04
C ASP A 235 -7.02 -32.79 -10.74
N GLU A 236 -6.23 -32.05 -9.95
CA GLU A 236 -5.60 -32.54 -8.73
C GLU A 236 -5.80 -31.56 -7.57
N THR A 237 -5.67 -32.06 -6.35
CA THR A 237 -5.61 -31.23 -5.16
C THR A 237 -4.17 -31.08 -4.66
N LYS A 238 -3.88 -29.95 -4.02
CA LYS A 238 -2.65 -29.78 -3.25
C LYS A 238 -2.87 -30.16 -1.80
N ASP A 239 -2.36 -31.32 -1.40
CA ASP A 239 -2.41 -31.76 -0.02
C ASP A 239 -1.37 -31.05 0.84
N LYS A 240 -1.76 -30.62 2.04
CA LYS A 240 -0.89 -30.01 3.02
C LYS A 240 -1.27 -30.40 4.44
N THR A 241 -0.27 -30.81 5.24
CA THR A 241 -0.43 -31.01 6.68
C THR A 241 -0.16 -29.70 7.42
N ILE A 242 -1.14 -29.20 8.16
CA ILE A 242 -1.08 -27.97 8.94
C ILE A 242 -1.51 -28.33 10.37
N ASN A 243 -0.62 -28.09 11.35
CA ASN A 243 -0.86 -28.42 12.76
C ASN A 243 -1.33 -29.86 12.98
N GLY A 244 -0.72 -30.82 12.24
CA GLY A 244 -1.00 -32.25 12.35
C GLY A 244 -2.27 -32.73 11.62
N LYS A 245 -3.02 -31.85 10.99
CA LYS A 245 -4.21 -32.18 10.19
C LYS A 245 -3.91 -32.04 8.70
N LYS A 246 -4.49 -32.94 7.89
CA LYS A 246 -4.36 -32.87 6.44
C LYS A 246 -5.49 -32.03 5.85
N TYR A 247 -5.13 -31.18 4.91
CA TYR A 247 -6.03 -30.34 4.15
C TYR A 247 -5.71 -30.50 2.66
N ALA A 248 -6.72 -30.33 1.83
CA ALA A 248 -6.59 -30.30 0.38
C ALA A 248 -7.02 -28.92 -0.14
N PHE A 249 -6.31 -28.41 -1.10
CA PHE A 249 -6.58 -27.12 -1.73
C PHE A 249 -6.76 -27.35 -3.24
N ASP A 250 -7.72 -26.65 -3.83
CA ASP A 250 -7.96 -26.68 -5.28
C ASP A 250 -6.95 -25.81 -6.05
N GLN A 251 -7.17 -25.66 -7.35
CA GLN A 251 -6.33 -24.85 -8.23
C GLN A 251 -6.34 -23.35 -7.88
N TYR A 252 -7.39 -22.85 -7.25
CA TYR A 252 -7.49 -21.46 -6.83
C TYR A 252 -7.10 -21.24 -5.37
N GLY A 253 -6.77 -22.31 -4.66
CA GLY A 253 -6.34 -22.28 -3.26
C GLY A 253 -7.49 -22.30 -2.26
N ALA A 254 -8.73 -22.53 -2.69
CA ALA A 254 -9.81 -22.77 -1.76
C ALA A 254 -9.61 -24.11 -1.04
N CYS A 255 -9.75 -24.09 0.29
CA CYS A 255 -9.63 -25.28 1.11
C CYS A 255 -10.86 -26.16 0.92
N LEU A 256 -10.64 -27.32 0.34
CA LEU A 256 -11.62 -28.39 0.30
C LEU A 256 -11.81 -28.95 1.71
N LEU A 257 -13.02 -29.33 2.04
CA LEU A 257 -13.36 -29.85 3.37
C LEU A 257 -12.34 -30.88 3.88
N TYR A 258 -11.89 -30.65 5.10
CA TYR A 258 -11.12 -31.59 5.88
C TYR A 258 -11.77 -32.97 5.90
N THR A 259 -11.16 -33.97 5.30
CA THR A 259 -11.45 -35.34 5.64
C THR A 259 -10.68 -35.74 6.89
N SER A 260 -11.26 -35.53 8.06
CA SER A 260 -10.91 -36.37 9.18
C SER A 260 -11.54 -37.70 8.84
N ASP A 261 -10.77 -38.61 8.28
CA ASP A 261 -10.87 -39.98 8.68
C ASP A 261 -9.94 -40.85 7.84
N ALA A 262 -8.75 -40.98 8.38
CA ALA A 262 -8.24 -42.29 8.47
C ALA A 262 -8.56 -42.74 9.91
N ALA A 263 -9.78 -43.08 10.18
CA ALA A 263 -10.11 -43.99 11.26
C ALA A 263 -10.26 -45.36 10.65
N ASP A 264 -9.32 -46.24 11.07
CA ASP A 264 -9.21 -47.70 10.98
C ASP A 264 -8.54 -48.30 9.77
#